data_0a5ac502201a143cf9d204db63433cba
#
_entry.id   0a5ac502201a143cf9d204db63433cba
#
_cell.length_a   1.000
_cell.length_b   1.000
_cell.length_c   1.000
_cell.angle_alpha   90.00
_cell.angle_beta   90.00
_cell.angle_gamma   90.00
#
_symmetry.space_group_name_H-M   'P 1'
#
loop_
_entity.id
_entity.type
_entity.pdbx_description
1 polymer ?
#
loop_
_entity_poly.entity_id
_entity_poly.type
_entity_poly.pdbx_seq_one_letter_code
_entity_poly.pdbx_strand_id
1 'polypeptide(L)'
;MSIRPIVEYPSAVLLTPGNPVVKFDAELETLVQDMFETMYDAEGVGLAAQQIGLLLRLFVMDCDGIKLVAANPEIISVDGEQSGEEGCLSVGKIRAELNRPAMAVLRAQDAQGRTFEREANGRPARCFLHETDHCDGILFIRHLSPLRRELLTKKFRKLTKN
;
A
#
# COMPACT_ATOMS: atom_id res chain seq x y z
N MET A 1 -17.21 -7.12 10.83
CA MET A 1 -16.53 -7.23 9.52
C MET A 1 -17.26 -6.38 8.52
N SER A 2 -16.59 -5.38 8.00
CA SER A 2 -17.22 -4.45 7.10
C SER A 2 -16.25 -3.90 6.06
N ILE A 3 -16.81 -3.60 4.89
CA ILE A 3 -16.11 -2.92 3.82
C ILE A 3 -16.12 -1.44 4.13
N ARG A 4 -14.94 -0.80 4.02
CA ARG A 4 -14.78 0.63 4.30
C ARG A 4 -14.56 1.41 3.01
N PRO A 5 -15.02 2.67 2.94
CA PRO A 5 -14.75 3.50 1.77
C PRO A 5 -13.25 3.71 1.57
N ILE A 6 -12.81 3.62 0.32
CA ILE A 6 -11.40 3.89 -0.03
C ILE A 6 -11.25 5.37 -0.31
N VAL A 7 -10.29 5.98 0.39
CA VAL A 7 -9.96 7.40 0.23
C VAL A 7 -9.21 7.60 -1.08
N GLU A 8 -9.54 8.65 -1.81
CA GLU A 8 -8.93 8.96 -3.09
C GLU A 8 -7.97 10.14 -3.02
N TYR A 9 -6.93 10.08 -3.86
CA TYR A 9 -6.01 11.18 -4.06
C TYR A 9 -6.79 12.44 -4.55
N PRO A 10 -6.50 13.66 -4.08
CA PRO A 10 -5.34 14.05 -3.28
C PRO A 10 -5.61 14.23 -1.78
N SER A 11 -6.38 13.37 -1.17
CA SER A 11 -6.69 13.49 0.26
C SER A 11 -5.41 13.54 1.12
N ALA A 12 -5.40 14.44 2.10
CA ALA A 12 -4.22 14.67 2.94
C ALA A 12 -3.77 13.43 3.71
N VAL A 13 -4.71 12.53 4.09
CA VAL A 13 -4.36 11.31 4.83
C VAL A 13 -3.42 10.39 4.03
N LEU A 14 -3.54 10.38 2.70
CA LEU A 14 -2.68 9.59 1.83
C LEU A 14 -1.25 10.13 1.75
N LEU A 15 -1.07 11.40 2.05
CA LEU A 15 0.21 12.10 1.92
C LEU A 15 0.89 12.31 3.27
N THR A 16 0.33 11.73 4.33
CA THR A 16 0.80 11.89 5.70
C THR A 16 1.34 10.54 6.20
N PRO A 17 2.56 10.51 6.78
CA PRO A 17 3.07 9.28 7.39
C PRO A 17 2.14 8.77 8.49
N GLY A 18 1.97 7.46 8.56
CA GLY A 18 1.16 6.84 9.60
C GLY A 18 1.88 6.79 10.95
N ASN A 19 1.11 6.71 12.01
CA ASN A 19 1.63 6.54 13.36
C ASN A 19 1.93 5.07 13.63
N PRO A 20 2.92 4.75 14.48
CA PRO A 20 3.20 3.35 14.82
C PRO A 20 1.98 2.67 15.45
N VAL A 21 1.81 1.39 15.11
CA VAL A 21 0.84 0.53 15.80
C VAL A 21 1.47 0.11 17.13
N VAL A 22 0.79 0.38 18.24
CA VAL A 22 1.32 0.06 19.57
C VAL A 22 0.44 -0.93 20.34
N LYS A 23 -0.80 -1.11 19.92
CA LYS A 23 -1.75 -2.06 20.56
C LYS A 23 -2.11 -3.16 19.58
N PHE A 24 -1.85 -4.39 19.98
CA PHE A 24 -2.14 -5.59 19.19
C PHE A 24 -3.28 -6.36 19.88
N ASP A 25 -4.48 -5.86 19.73
CA ASP A 25 -5.67 -6.30 20.45
C ASP A 25 -6.79 -6.72 19.51
N ALA A 26 -7.99 -6.99 20.07
CA ALA A 26 -9.15 -7.39 19.28
C ALA A 26 -9.60 -6.29 18.29
N GLU A 27 -9.42 -5.02 18.64
CA GLU A 27 -9.75 -3.91 17.72
C GLU A 27 -8.85 -3.94 16.49
N LEU A 28 -7.57 -4.23 16.67
CA LEU A 28 -6.64 -4.36 15.55
C LEU A 28 -7.02 -5.55 14.66
N GLU A 29 -7.39 -6.68 15.26
CA GLU A 29 -7.85 -7.84 14.50
C GLU A 29 -9.07 -7.52 13.65
N THR A 30 -10.05 -6.81 14.21
CA THR A 30 -11.24 -6.38 13.49
C THR A 30 -10.86 -5.46 12.33
N LEU A 31 -9.98 -4.50 12.59
CA LEU A 31 -9.50 -3.59 11.55
C LEU A 31 -8.80 -4.34 10.42
N VAL A 32 -7.96 -5.30 10.74
CA VAL A 32 -7.25 -6.12 9.74
C VAL A 32 -8.25 -6.88 8.88
N GLN A 33 -9.29 -7.47 9.48
CA GLN A 33 -10.32 -8.18 8.73
C GLN A 33 -11.08 -7.24 7.79
N ASP A 34 -11.45 -6.05 8.28
CA ASP A 34 -12.09 -5.02 7.46
C ASP A 34 -11.20 -4.62 6.29
N MET A 35 -9.90 -4.49 6.52
CA MET A 35 -8.95 -4.14 5.47
C MET A 35 -8.85 -5.23 4.40
N PHE A 36 -8.79 -6.49 4.78
CA PHE A 36 -8.80 -7.59 3.81
C PHE A 36 -10.10 -7.60 3.01
N GLU A 37 -11.24 -7.46 3.65
CA GLU A 37 -12.53 -7.44 2.96
C GLU A 37 -12.63 -6.27 1.98
N THR A 38 -12.20 -5.09 2.41
CA THR A 38 -12.19 -3.90 1.56
C THR A 38 -11.27 -4.11 0.35
N MET A 39 -10.09 -4.66 0.59
CA MET A 39 -9.12 -4.99 -0.46
C MET A 39 -9.72 -5.96 -1.49
N TYR A 40 -10.30 -7.06 -1.03
CA TYR A 40 -10.89 -8.07 -1.92
C TYR A 40 -12.09 -7.52 -2.69
N ASP A 41 -12.94 -6.75 -2.03
CA ASP A 41 -14.09 -6.11 -2.69
C ASP A 41 -13.66 -5.20 -3.83
N ALA A 42 -12.54 -4.50 -3.65
CA ALA A 42 -11.97 -3.61 -4.67
C ALA A 42 -11.07 -4.33 -5.68
N GLU A 43 -10.94 -5.65 -5.56
CA GLU A 43 -10.09 -6.48 -6.42
C GLU A 43 -8.62 -6.07 -6.37
N GLY A 44 -8.16 -5.63 -5.20
CA GLY A 44 -6.78 -5.22 -4.96
C GLY A 44 -5.94 -6.34 -4.38
N VAL A 45 -4.62 -6.19 -4.44
CA VAL A 45 -3.66 -7.14 -3.87
C VAL A 45 -2.97 -6.61 -2.62
N GLY A 46 -3.16 -5.34 -2.31
CA GLY A 46 -2.65 -4.70 -1.10
C GLY A 46 -3.50 -3.50 -0.71
N LEU A 47 -3.48 -3.16 0.57
CA LEU A 47 -4.22 -2.01 1.09
C LEU A 47 -3.56 -1.52 2.37
N ALA A 48 -3.26 -0.23 2.43
CA ALA A 48 -2.70 0.42 3.61
C ALA A 48 -3.79 1.16 4.39
N ALA A 49 -3.57 1.35 5.68
CA ALA A 49 -4.55 1.98 6.56
C ALA A 49 -4.92 3.41 6.12
N GLN A 50 -3.97 4.17 5.59
CA GLN A 50 -4.25 5.52 5.08
C GLN A 50 -5.31 5.49 3.98
N GLN A 51 -5.38 4.42 3.21
CA GLN A 51 -6.37 4.31 2.12
C GLN A 51 -7.80 4.15 2.61
N ILE A 52 -7.99 3.86 3.89
CA ILE A 52 -9.31 3.88 4.53
C ILE A 52 -9.42 4.98 5.59
N GLY A 53 -8.56 5.98 5.52
CA GLY A 53 -8.64 7.18 6.33
C GLY A 53 -7.98 7.12 7.70
N LEU A 54 -7.15 6.11 7.95
CA LEU A 54 -6.50 5.94 9.25
C LEU A 54 -5.00 6.18 9.16
N LEU A 55 -4.45 7.00 10.04
CA LEU A 55 -3.02 7.31 10.09
C LEU A 55 -2.28 6.27 10.95
N LEU A 56 -2.22 5.05 10.44
CA LEU A 56 -1.51 3.93 11.08
C LEU A 56 -0.51 3.32 10.10
N ARG A 57 0.64 2.92 10.62
CA ARG A 57 1.63 2.16 9.85
C ARG A 57 1.20 0.70 9.80
N LEU A 58 0.27 0.41 8.90
CA LEU A 58 -0.36 -0.91 8.80
C LEU A 58 -0.78 -1.15 7.35
N PHE A 59 -0.45 -2.32 6.82
CA PHE A 59 -1.03 -2.74 5.55
C PHE A 59 -1.35 -4.23 5.55
N VAL A 60 -2.22 -4.64 4.65
CA VAL A 60 -2.50 -6.05 4.35
C VAL A 60 -2.19 -6.30 2.89
N MET A 61 -1.85 -7.54 2.56
CA MET A 61 -1.65 -7.94 1.17
C MET A 61 -2.01 -9.40 0.96
N ASP A 62 -2.37 -9.72 -0.27
CA ASP A 62 -2.56 -11.09 -0.75
C ASP A 62 -2.18 -11.07 -2.22
N CYS A 63 -0.94 -11.44 -2.53
CA CYS A 63 -0.37 -11.30 -3.86
C CYS A 63 0.50 -12.52 -4.19
N ASP A 64 0.12 -13.24 -5.24
CA ASP A 64 0.90 -14.37 -5.79
C ASP A 64 1.32 -15.39 -4.71
N GLY A 65 0.40 -15.73 -3.81
CA GLY A 65 0.63 -16.72 -2.76
C GLY A 65 1.18 -16.16 -1.46
N ILE A 66 1.49 -14.87 -1.39
CA ILE A 66 1.94 -14.21 -0.16
C ILE A 66 0.78 -13.41 0.42
N LYS A 67 0.22 -13.91 1.52
CA LYS A 67 -0.84 -13.24 2.27
C LYS A 67 -0.30 -12.91 3.65
N LEU A 68 -0.30 -11.63 4.01
CA LEU A 68 0.20 -11.20 5.31
C LEU A 68 -0.39 -9.88 5.77
N VAL A 69 -0.21 -9.63 7.07
CA VAL A 69 -0.47 -8.37 7.75
C VAL A 69 0.89 -7.79 8.12
N ALA A 70 1.09 -6.52 7.88
CA ALA A 70 2.33 -5.85 8.23
C ALA A 70 2.04 -4.59 9.05
N ALA A 71 2.29 -4.66 10.35
CA ALA A 71 2.27 -3.51 11.25
C ALA A 71 3.70 -2.99 11.39
N ASN A 72 3.86 -1.67 11.39
CA ASN A 72 5.16 -1.01 11.51
C ASN A 72 6.17 -1.53 10.47
N PRO A 73 5.79 -1.57 9.18
CA PRO A 73 6.65 -2.14 8.16
C PRO A 73 7.88 -1.29 7.88
N GLU A 74 8.99 -1.96 7.57
CA GLU A 74 10.17 -1.31 7.01
C GLU A 74 10.83 -2.23 5.99
N ILE A 75 11.39 -1.66 4.96
CA ILE A 75 12.16 -2.38 3.95
C ILE A 75 13.62 -2.37 4.39
N ILE A 76 14.17 -3.55 4.70
CA ILE A 76 15.52 -3.67 5.25
C ILE A 76 16.57 -4.04 4.22
N SER A 77 16.16 -4.52 3.04
CA SER A 77 17.08 -4.89 1.97
C SER A 77 16.34 -4.90 0.63
N VAL A 78 17.02 -4.48 -0.40
CA VAL A 78 16.50 -4.55 -1.79
C VAL A 78 17.63 -4.98 -2.70
N ASP A 79 17.27 -5.60 -3.84
CA ASP A 79 18.24 -6.01 -4.85
C ASP A 79 17.56 -6.10 -6.22
N GLY A 80 18.38 -5.91 -7.26
CA GLY A 80 17.93 -6.02 -8.63
C GLY A 80 16.95 -4.93 -9.05
N GLU A 81 16.41 -5.10 -10.25
CA GLU A 81 15.46 -4.14 -10.82
C GLU A 81 14.41 -4.88 -11.63
N GLN A 82 13.17 -4.39 -11.51
CA GLN A 82 12.05 -4.83 -12.31
C GLN A 82 11.31 -3.62 -12.86
N SER A 83 10.69 -3.77 -14.02
CA SER A 83 9.79 -2.76 -14.55
C SER A 83 8.42 -3.39 -14.79
N GLY A 84 7.38 -2.56 -14.69
CA GLY A 84 6.02 -2.99 -14.90
C GLY A 84 5.05 -1.90 -14.54
N GLU A 85 3.79 -2.13 -14.86
CA GLU A 85 2.74 -1.19 -14.52
C GLU A 85 2.37 -1.30 -13.04
N GLU A 86 2.19 -0.14 -12.43
CA GLU A 86 1.72 -0.03 -11.06
C GLU A 86 0.48 0.85 -11.02
N GLY A 87 -0.47 0.47 -10.19
CA GLY A 87 -1.68 1.24 -9.95
C GLY A 87 -1.98 1.24 -8.47
N CYS A 88 -2.98 2.00 -8.07
CA CYS A 88 -3.37 2.12 -6.68
C CYS A 88 -4.88 2.34 -6.59
N LEU A 89 -5.52 1.66 -5.64
CA LEU A 89 -6.97 1.82 -5.44
C LEU A 89 -7.36 3.27 -5.14
N SER A 90 -6.44 4.06 -4.59
CA SER A 90 -6.68 5.47 -4.26
C SER A 90 -6.52 6.43 -5.45
N VAL A 91 -6.06 5.96 -6.59
CA VAL A 91 -5.97 6.76 -7.82
C VAL A 91 -6.81 6.15 -8.96
N GLY A 92 -7.79 5.36 -8.61
CA GLY A 92 -8.76 4.82 -9.56
C GLY A 92 -8.12 3.90 -10.60
N LYS A 93 -8.38 4.16 -11.87
CA LYS A 93 -7.90 3.35 -13.00
C LYS A 93 -6.56 3.82 -13.56
N ILE A 94 -5.94 4.81 -12.94
CA ILE A 94 -4.65 5.34 -13.42
C ILE A 94 -3.55 4.31 -13.14
N ARG A 95 -2.79 3.99 -14.16
CA ARG A 95 -1.63 3.09 -14.05
C ARG A 95 -0.45 3.74 -14.76
N ALA A 96 0.75 3.42 -14.27
CA ALA A 96 1.98 3.93 -14.87
C ALA A 96 3.08 2.89 -14.77
N GLU A 97 3.96 2.87 -15.77
CA GLU A 97 5.15 2.05 -15.71
C GLU A 97 6.12 2.64 -14.69
N LEU A 98 6.61 1.79 -13.81
CA LEU A 98 7.49 2.20 -12.73
C LEU A 98 8.54 1.13 -12.47
N ASN A 99 9.79 1.55 -12.38
CA ASN A 99 10.87 0.66 -12.00
C ASN A 99 10.92 0.55 -10.47
N ARG A 100 11.06 -0.68 -10.01
CA ARG A 100 11.21 -1.01 -8.59
C ARG A 100 12.33 -2.01 -8.43
N PRO A 101 12.91 -2.16 -7.23
CA PRO A 101 13.76 -3.32 -6.95
C PRO A 101 13.04 -4.62 -7.26
N ALA A 102 13.78 -5.61 -7.79
CA ALA A 102 13.22 -6.92 -8.12
C ALA A 102 12.99 -7.78 -6.88
N MET A 103 13.79 -7.56 -5.84
CA MET A 103 13.72 -8.28 -4.58
C MET A 103 13.64 -7.27 -3.43
N ALA A 104 12.85 -7.60 -2.41
CA ALA A 104 12.77 -6.78 -1.20
C ALA A 104 12.62 -7.70 0.01
N VAL A 105 13.20 -7.30 1.13
CA VAL A 105 13.00 -7.95 2.43
C VAL A 105 12.21 -6.97 3.31
N LEU A 106 11.06 -7.44 3.74
CA LEU A 106 10.16 -6.69 4.64
C LEU A 106 10.39 -7.17 6.06
N ARG A 107 10.56 -6.22 6.98
CA ARG A 107 10.48 -6.47 8.42
C ARG A 107 9.25 -5.78 8.96
N ALA A 108 8.41 -6.49 9.70
CA ALA A 108 7.18 -5.93 10.24
C ALA A 108 6.73 -6.76 11.45
N GLN A 109 5.61 -6.37 12.03
CA GLN A 109 4.94 -7.14 13.07
C GLN A 109 3.63 -7.68 12.52
N ASP A 110 3.25 -8.90 12.93
CA ASP A 110 1.96 -9.48 12.56
C ASP A 110 0.85 -8.91 13.47
N ALA A 111 -0.37 -9.41 13.31
CA ALA A 111 -1.54 -8.92 14.07
C ALA A 111 -1.43 -9.22 15.57
N GLN A 112 -0.52 -10.09 15.99
CA GLN A 112 -0.24 -10.42 17.39
C GLN A 112 0.99 -9.67 17.94
N GLY A 113 1.60 -8.82 17.12
CA GLY A 113 2.76 -8.04 17.52
C GLY A 113 4.10 -8.78 17.41
N ARG A 114 4.12 -9.95 16.79
CA ARG A 114 5.35 -10.71 16.59
C ARG A 114 6.11 -10.19 15.39
N THR A 115 7.39 -9.92 15.56
CA THR A 115 8.26 -9.45 14.49
C THR A 115 8.58 -10.59 13.53
N PHE A 116 8.50 -10.30 12.23
CA PHE A 116 8.91 -11.24 11.19
C PHE A 116 9.69 -10.53 10.10
N GLU A 117 10.43 -11.32 9.32
CA GLU A 117 11.07 -10.85 8.09
C GLU A 117 10.61 -11.75 6.96
N ARG A 118 10.35 -11.15 5.82
CA ARG A 118 9.90 -11.89 4.64
C ARG A 118 10.59 -11.35 3.41
N GLU A 119 11.22 -12.24 2.64
CA GLU A 119 11.79 -11.91 1.34
C GLU A 119 10.77 -12.21 0.24
N ALA A 120 10.73 -11.36 -0.78
CA ALA A 120 9.89 -11.58 -1.94
C ALA A 120 10.56 -11.04 -3.19
N ASN A 121 10.13 -11.56 -4.34
CA ASN A 121 10.59 -11.15 -5.66
C ASN A 121 9.39 -10.79 -6.53
N GLY A 122 9.60 -10.03 -7.61
CA GLY A 122 8.56 -9.74 -8.59
C GLY A 122 7.39 -8.94 -8.01
N ARG A 123 6.16 -9.34 -8.34
CA ARG A 123 4.95 -8.62 -7.90
C ARG A 123 4.82 -8.51 -6.38
N PRO A 124 5.03 -9.58 -5.60
CA PRO A 124 4.98 -9.44 -4.14
C PRO A 124 6.00 -8.43 -3.60
N ALA A 125 7.23 -8.39 -4.15
CA ALA A 125 8.21 -7.38 -3.76
C ALA A 125 7.72 -5.97 -4.09
N ARG A 126 7.14 -5.79 -5.27
CA ARG A 126 6.52 -4.50 -5.66
C ARG A 126 5.43 -4.11 -4.67
N CYS A 127 4.62 -5.07 -4.23
CA CYS A 127 3.57 -4.83 -3.25
C CYS A 127 4.15 -4.40 -1.89
N PHE A 128 5.21 -5.06 -1.42
CA PHE A 128 5.91 -4.65 -0.19
C PHE A 128 6.31 -3.17 -0.24
N LEU A 129 6.91 -2.79 -1.36
CA LEU A 129 7.42 -1.42 -1.55
C LEU A 129 6.29 -0.41 -1.68
N HIS A 130 5.27 -0.74 -2.45
CA HIS A 130 4.10 0.12 -2.66
C HIS A 130 3.36 0.38 -1.36
N GLU A 131 3.09 -0.66 -0.58
CA GLU A 131 2.33 -0.53 0.67
C GLU A 131 3.16 0.10 1.79
N THR A 132 4.46 -0.18 1.84
CA THR A 132 5.35 0.49 2.80
C THR A 132 5.43 1.99 2.49
N ASP A 133 5.48 2.35 1.22
CA ASP A 133 5.41 3.76 0.80
C ASP A 133 4.14 4.43 1.33
N HIS A 134 2.98 3.78 1.22
CA HIS A 134 1.74 4.32 1.78
C HIS A 134 1.87 4.63 3.26
N CYS A 135 2.50 3.73 4.01
CA CYS A 135 2.73 3.94 5.44
C CYS A 135 3.62 5.15 5.71
N ASP A 136 4.47 5.51 4.75
CA ASP A 136 5.33 6.69 4.81
C ASP A 136 4.68 7.95 4.21
N GLY A 137 3.43 7.86 3.77
CA GLY A 137 2.71 8.96 3.15
C GLY A 137 3.10 9.20 1.69
N ILE A 138 3.59 8.17 1.01
CA ILE A 138 4.10 8.25 -0.36
C ILE A 138 3.23 7.43 -1.31
N LEU A 139 2.71 8.06 -2.36
CA LEU A 139 2.02 7.36 -3.45
C LEU A 139 3.01 7.04 -4.56
N PHE A 140 2.73 5.97 -5.33
CA PHE A 140 3.63 5.52 -6.39
C PHE A 140 3.91 6.60 -7.42
N ILE A 141 2.97 7.52 -7.66
CA ILE A 141 3.15 8.61 -8.62
C ILE A 141 4.31 9.53 -8.26
N ARG A 142 4.71 9.57 -6.98
CA ARG A 142 5.84 10.38 -6.54
C ARG A 142 7.17 9.91 -7.14
N HIS A 143 7.26 8.64 -7.52
CA HIS A 143 8.47 8.06 -8.13
C HIS A 143 8.57 8.35 -9.62
N LEU A 144 7.53 8.94 -10.21
CA LEU A 144 7.52 9.33 -11.61
C LEU A 144 8.25 10.67 -11.80
N SER A 145 8.71 10.92 -13.04
CA SER A 145 9.24 12.24 -13.36
C SER A 145 8.17 13.31 -13.12
N PRO A 146 8.58 14.57 -12.85
CA PRO A 146 7.58 15.64 -12.65
C PRO A 146 6.60 15.78 -13.79
N LEU A 147 7.06 15.62 -15.04
CA LEU A 147 6.18 15.72 -16.20
C LEU A 147 5.16 14.57 -16.25
N ARG A 148 5.62 13.33 -16.06
CA ARG A 148 4.72 12.16 -16.04
C ARG A 148 3.70 12.27 -14.91
N ARG A 149 4.15 12.70 -13.74
CA ARG A 149 3.27 12.90 -12.58
C ARG A 149 2.19 13.92 -12.88
N GLU A 150 2.57 15.06 -13.47
CA GLU A 150 1.61 16.11 -13.84
C GLU A 150 0.58 15.59 -14.83
N LEU A 151 1.01 14.88 -15.87
CA LEU A 151 0.11 14.34 -16.88
C LEU A 151 -0.87 13.34 -16.28
N LEU A 152 -0.42 12.48 -15.38
CA LEU A 152 -1.28 11.48 -14.74
C LEU A 152 -2.25 12.11 -13.75
N THR A 153 -1.82 13.12 -12.99
CA THR A 153 -2.73 13.80 -12.06
C THR A 153 -3.82 14.57 -12.80
N LYS A 154 -3.48 15.17 -13.92
CA LYS A 154 -4.48 15.82 -14.80
C LYS A 154 -5.49 14.81 -15.33
N LYS A 155 -5.01 13.65 -15.78
CA LYS A 155 -5.87 12.58 -16.28
C LYS A 155 -6.80 12.07 -15.17
N PHE A 156 -6.29 11.88 -13.96
CA PHE A 156 -7.08 11.45 -12.82
C PHE A 156 -8.19 12.46 -12.49
N ARG A 157 -7.85 13.74 -12.42
CA ARG A 157 -8.83 14.81 -12.18
C ARG A 157 -9.93 14.82 -13.22
N LYS A 158 -9.57 14.58 -14.49
CA LYS A 158 -10.52 14.53 -15.59
C LYS A 158 -11.49 13.36 -15.45
N LEU A 159 -10.99 12.20 -15.02
CA LEU A 159 -11.81 10.99 -14.86
C LEU A 159 -12.71 11.08 -13.62
N THR A 160 -12.36 11.86 -12.62
CA THR A 160 -13.12 11.97 -11.36
C THR A 160 -14.11 13.13 -11.34
N LYS A 161 -14.09 14.00 -12.34
CA LYS A 161 -14.99 15.17 -12.42
C LYS A 161 -16.41 14.82 -12.90
N ASN A 162 -16.67 13.59 -13.24
CA ASN A 162 -17.99 13.20 -13.75
C ASN A 162 -18.73 12.35 -12.74
#